data_d2f7ff44dcb01fb281a94b6440491053
#
_entry.id   d2f7ff44dcb01fb281a94b6440491053
#
_cell.length_a   1.000
_cell.length_b   1.000
_cell.length_c   1.000
_cell.angle_alpha   90.00
_cell.angle_beta   90.00
_cell.angle_gamma   90.00
#
_symmetry.space_group_name_H-M   'P 1'
#
loop_
_entity.id
_entity.type
_entity.pdbx_description
1 polymer ?
#
loop_
_entity_poly.entity_id
_entity_poly.type
_entity_poly.pdbx_seq_one_letter_code
_entity_poly.pdbx_strand_id
1 'polypeptide(L)'
;MYKVSILIPVYNVEKYLSKCLESILLQTYKNIEIIIINDGTTDSSLEIANLYASKYDFIHVYSYENAGISTTRNRALEKATGDYYLFVDSDDYLDPKMVEKMVDRAIQTKSDIVTCGYCIEYKGLSIPVSPMRKQTMDSLSALRALSQNKGINNYPWGKLYAASCFKNVLFPDEKKGFEDTYTVFKAIYNANRISIMPNCYYHYVKRPGSLTDHMDIVQAYEMRAAYEYQELCLHQWFPEENFYYDINFYNSDMVILYTLIFFYSRKDQPVYVPAVIDWSKINIFYKIGYRVWRFIACIKFGWSLKWQEN
;
A
#
# COMPACT_ATOMS: atom_id res chain seq x y z
N MET A 1 -21.65 18.65 -5.82
CA MET A 1 -21.27 17.23 -5.90
C MET A 1 -19.76 17.20 -5.96
N TYR A 2 -19.09 16.49 -5.05
CA TYR A 2 -17.63 16.45 -4.99
C TYR A 2 -17.04 15.78 -6.22
N LYS A 3 -15.91 16.28 -6.74
CA LYS A 3 -15.18 15.67 -7.84
C LYS A 3 -14.15 14.69 -7.29
N VAL A 4 -14.04 13.51 -7.88
CA VAL A 4 -13.06 12.48 -7.51
C VAL A 4 -12.03 12.31 -8.62
N SER A 5 -10.76 12.55 -8.33
CA SER A 5 -9.65 12.22 -9.21
C SER A 5 -9.21 10.77 -8.96
N ILE A 6 -9.33 9.92 -9.95
CA ILE A 6 -8.85 8.53 -9.93
C ILE A 6 -7.45 8.51 -10.54
N LEU A 7 -6.45 8.15 -9.73
CA LEU A 7 -5.02 8.26 -10.05
C LEU A 7 -4.46 6.87 -10.37
N ILE A 8 -4.02 6.67 -11.62
CA ILE A 8 -3.63 5.37 -12.15
C ILE A 8 -2.19 5.42 -12.66
N PRO A 9 -1.21 4.88 -11.93
CA PRO A 9 0.13 4.66 -12.44
C PRO A 9 0.14 3.48 -13.42
N VAL A 10 0.79 3.63 -14.57
CA VAL A 10 0.83 2.60 -15.63
C VAL A 10 2.27 2.33 -16.03
N TYR A 11 2.68 1.06 -15.92
CA TYR A 11 3.94 0.56 -16.42
C TYR A 11 3.85 -0.94 -16.77
N ASN A 12 3.92 -1.29 -18.06
CA ASN A 12 3.92 -2.66 -18.58
C ASN A 12 2.77 -3.55 -18.04
N VAL A 13 1.52 -3.11 -18.26
CA VAL A 13 0.29 -3.74 -17.77
C VAL A 13 -0.75 -3.97 -18.87
N GLU A 14 -0.33 -4.12 -20.14
CA GLU A 14 -1.24 -4.26 -21.30
C GLU A 14 -2.35 -5.30 -21.11
N LYS A 15 -2.06 -6.40 -20.37
CA LYS A 15 -3.01 -7.51 -20.14
C LYS A 15 -4.12 -7.17 -19.14
N TYR A 16 -3.94 -6.13 -18.33
CA TYR A 16 -4.81 -5.82 -17.20
C TYR A 16 -5.52 -4.47 -17.33
N LEU A 17 -4.86 -3.50 -17.99
CA LEU A 17 -5.28 -2.10 -18.03
C LEU A 17 -6.70 -1.91 -18.54
N SER A 18 -7.12 -2.64 -19.57
CA SER A 18 -8.49 -2.54 -20.09
C SER A 18 -9.52 -2.91 -19.03
N LYS A 19 -9.32 -4.01 -18.28
CA LYS A 19 -10.22 -4.42 -17.20
C LYS A 19 -10.28 -3.37 -16.09
N CYS A 20 -9.15 -2.79 -15.73
CA CYS A 20 -9.06 -1.71 -14.74
C CYS A 20 -9.92 -0.52 -15.19
N LEU A 21 -9.67 0.01 -16.40
CA LEU A 21 -10.39 1.17 -16.94
C LEU A 21 -11.89 0.91 -17.10
N GLU A 22 -12.29 -0.26 -17.61
CA GLU A 22 -13.70 -0.64 -17.72
C GLU A 22 -14.41 -0.66 -16.37
N SER A 23 -13.76 -1.18 -15.32
CA SER A 23 -14.31 -1.17 -13.96
C SER A 23 -14.55 0.24 -13.41
N ILE A 24 -13.70 1.19 -13.81
CA ILE A 24 -13.84 2.59 -13.43
C ILE A 24 -14.95 3.27 -14.25
N LEU A 25 -15.06 2.98 -15.52
CA LEU A 25 -16.15 3.48 -16.38
C LEU A 25 -17.53 3.00 -15.93
N LEU A 26 -17.60 1.81 -15.33
CA LEU A 26 -18.82 1.23 -14.75
C LEU A 26 -19.21 1.83 -13.40
N GLN A 27 -18.41 2.74 -12.81
CA GLN A 27 -18.77 3.36 -11.54
C GLN A 27 -20.09 4.10 -11.62
N THR A 28 -20.94 3.89 -10.60
CA THR A 28 -22.24 4.58 -10.48
C THR A 28 -22.08 6.07 -10.21
N TYR A 29 -21.00 6.48 -9.55
CA TYR A 29 -20.65 7.88 -9.32
C TYR A 29 -20.03 8.50 -10.58
N LYS A 30 -20.60 9.61 -11.09
CA LYS A 30 -20.23 10.15 -12.40
C LYS A 30 -19.35 11.40 -12.37
N ASN A 31 -19.23 12.09 -11.23
CA ASN A 31 -18.35 13.27 -11.13
C ASN A 31 -16.91 12.85 -10.85
N ILE A 32 -16.29 12.19 -11.82
CA ILE A 32 -14.92 11.66 -11.76
C ILE A 32 -14.07 12.26 -12.87
N GLU A 33 -12.77 12.33 -12.65
CA GLU A 33 -11.74 12.40 -13.69
C GLU A 33 -10.77 11.23 -13.49
N ILE A 34 -10.19 10.76 -14.56
CA ILE A 34 -9.22 9.66 -14.54
C ILE A 34 -7.89 10.23 -15.03
N ILE A 35 -6.87 10.14 -14.19
CA ILE A 35 -5.52 10.62 -14.48
C ILE A 35 -4.62 9.40 -14.61
N ILE A 36 -4.20 9.13 -15.82
CA ILE A 36 -3.30 8.03 -16.17
C ILE A 36 -1.90 8.60 -16.36
N ILE A 37 -0.95 8.12 -15.57
CA ILE A 37 0.46 8.46 -15.73
C ILE A 37 1.19 7.23 -16.28
N ASN A 38 1.55 7.29 -17.55
CA ASN A 38 2.42 6.30 -18.17
C ASN A 38 3.88 6.58 -17.80
N ASP A 39 4.51 5.60 -17.15
CA ASP A 39 5.90 5.68 -16.65
C ASP A 39 6.87 4.99 -17.61
N GLY A 40 6.83 5.37 -18.90
CA GLY A 40 7.75 4.86 -19.91
C GLY A 40 7.54 3.38 -20.25
N THR A 41 6.27 2.96 -20.38
CA THR A 41 5.92 1.58 -20.76
C THR A 41 6.51 1.19 -22.12
N THR A 42 6.87 -0.07 -22.28
CA THR A 42 7.43 -0.65 -23.51
C THR A 42 6.50 -1.65 -24.19
N ASP A 43 5.35 -1.92 -23.58
CA ASP A 43 4.26 -2.75 -24.11
C ASP A 43 3.13 -1.86 -24.66
N SER A 44 2.00 -2.45 -25.03
CA SER A 44 0.83 -1.74 -25.59
C SER A 44 0.01 -0.95 -24.55
N SER A 45 0.47 -0.80 -23.30
CA SER A 45 -0.30 -0.11 -22.26
C SER A 45 -0.61 1.35 -22.62
N LEU A 46 0.34 2.08 -23.23
CA LEU A 46 0.11 3.47 -23.65
C LEU A 46 -0.92 3.60 -24.77
N GLU A 47 -0.90 2.68 -25.74
CA GLU A 47 -1.87 2.63 -26.83
C GLU A 47 -3.28 2.39 -26.30
N ILE A 48 -3.41 1.44 -25.34
CA ILE A 48 -4.66 1.16 -24.66
C ILE A 48 -5.15 2.42 -23.93
N ALA A 49 -4.32 3.05 -23.11
CA ALA A 49 -4.69 4.26 -22.37
C ALA A 49 -5.18 5.38 -23.31
N ASN A 50 -4.47 5.64 -24.42
CA ASN A 50 -4.84 6.65 -25.41
C ASN A 50 -6.14 6.30 -26.14
N LEU A 51 -6.43 5.02 -26.39
CA LEU A 51 -7.70 4.58 -26.97
C LEU A 51 -8.88 4.92 -26.07
N TYR A 52 -8.76 4.76 -24.75
CA TYR A 52 -9.79 5.18 -23.81
C TYR A 52 -9.90 6.70 -23.71
N ALA A 53 -8.80 7.42 -23.64
CA ALA A 53 -8.79 8.88 -23.59
C ALA A 53 -9.42 9.52 -24.85
N SER A 54 -9.29 8.89 -26.02
CA SER A 54 -9.94 9.38 -27.25
C SER A 54 -11.47 9.25 -27.25
N LYS A 55 -12.03 8.42 -26.34
CA LYS A 55 -13.48 8.16 -26.24
C LYS A 55 -14.14 8.90 -25.10
N TYR A 56 -13.38 9.33 -24.09
CA TYR A 56 -13.91 9.90 -22.86
C TYR A 56 -13.11 11.14 -22.43
N ASP A 57 -13.70 12.32 -22.51
CA ASP A 57 -13.08 13.61 -22.24
C ASP A 57 -12.57 13.78 -20.80
N PHE A 58 -13.07 12.97 -19.86
CA PHE A 58 -12.64 12.98 -18.46
C PHE A 58 -11.47 12.03 -18.18
N ILE A 59 -10.89 11.38 -19.19
CA ILE A 59 -9.67 10.56 -19.10
C ILE A 59 -8.50 11.35 -19.66
N HIS A 60 -7.51 11.58 -18.82
CA HIS A 60 -6.30 12.33 -19.17
C HIS A 60 -5.08 11.41 -19.07
N VAL A 61 -4.34 11.29 -20.16
CA VAL A 61 -3.11 10.49 -20.23
C VAL A 61 -1.90 11.39 -20.31
N TYR A 62 -0.95 11.18 -19.44
CA TYR A 62 0.35 11.86 -19.43
C TYR A 62 1.44 10.80 -19.52
N SER A 63 2.40 10.99 -20.45
CA SER A 63 3.47 10.04 -20.67
C SER A 63 4.82 10.68 -20.35
N TYR A 64 5.64 9.93 -19.63
CA TYR A 64 6.97 10.34 -19.17
C TYR A 64 7.97 9.20 -19.36
N GLU A 65 9.26 9.51 -19.28
CA GLU A 65 10.31 8.51 -19.10
C GLU A 65 10.14 7.81 -17.75
N ASN A 66 10.54 6.53 -17.69
CA ASN A 66 10.42 5.72 -16.49
C ASN A 66 11.22 6.34 -15.33
N ALA A 67 10.53 6.59 -14.23
CA ALA A 67 11.10 7.15 -13.01
C ALA A 67 10.63 6.43 -11.74
N GLY A 68 9.87 5.34 -11.89
CA GLY A 68 9.37 4.52 -10.80
C GLY A 68 8.05 4.97 -10.20
N ILE A 69 7.47 4.09 -9.40
CA ILE A 69 6.09 4.21 -8.89
C ILE A 69 5.85 5.46 -8.05
N SER A 70 6.83 5.86 -7.22
CA SER A 70 6.76 7.06 -6.38
C SER A 70 6.59 8.32 -7.21
N THR A 71 7.51 8.54 -8.17
CA THR A 71 7.48 9.70 -9.08
C THR A 71 6.20 9.69 -9.90
N THR A 72 5.75 8.53 -10.34
CA THR A 72 4.51 8.36 -11.10
C THR A 72 3.29 8.76 -10.30
N ARG A 73 3.19 8.35 -9.03
CA ARG A 73 2.10 8.78 -8.14
C ARG A 73 2.18 10.27 -7.80
N ASN A 74 3.38 10.83 -7.63
CA ASN A 74 3.56 12.28 -7.40
C ASN A 74 3.09 13.09 -8.62
N ARG A 75 3.45 12.67 -9.85
CA ARG A 75 2.95 13.27 -11.09
C ARG A 75 1.42 13.20 -11.18
N ALA A 76 0.81 12.10 -10.74
CA ALA A 76 -0.65 11.96 -10.70
C ALA A 76 -1.29 12.95 -9.71
N LEU A 77 -0.71 13.14 -8.53
CA LEU A 77 -1.14 14.12 -7.54
C LEU A 77 -1.06 15.55 -8.08
N GLU A 78 0.00 15.90 -8.85
CA GLU A 78 0.14 17.22 -9.46
C GLU A 78 -0.93 17.53 -10.52
N LYS A 79 -1.47 16.52 -11.18
CA LYS A 79 -2.49 16.65 -12.21
C LYS A 79 -3.91 16.59 -11.66
N ALA A 80 -4.07 16.11 -10.44
CA ALA A 80 -5.37 15.92 -9.80
C ALA A 80 -6.05 17.27 -9.47
N THR A 81 -7.32 17.41 -9.85
CA THR A 81 -8.12 18.62 -9.62
C THR A 81 -9.37 18.36 -8.78
N GLY A 82 -9.59 17.11 -8.35
CA GLY A 82 -10.74 16.71 -7.57
C GLY A 82 -10.68 17.12 -6.11
N ASP A 83 -11.83 17.13 -5.47
CA ASP A 83 -11.98 17.33 -4.02
C ASP A 83 -11.46 16.11 -3.23
N TYR A 84 -11.53 14.93 -3.88
CA TYR A 84 -11.04 13.65 -3.35
C TYR A 84 -10.12 12.97 -4.34
N TYR A 85 -9.18 12.19 -3.82
CA TYR A 85 -8.26 11.33 -4.59
C TYR A 85 -8.51 9.86 -4.28
N LEU A 86 -8.46 9.04 -5.31
CA LEU A 86 -8.55 7.58 -5.24
C LEU A 86 -7.41 6.98 -6.06
N PHE A 87 -6.44 6.35 -5.41
CA PHE A 87 -5.40 5.60 -6.12
C PHE A 87 -5.94 4.23 -6.54
N VAL A 88 -5.64 3.86 -7.78
CA VAL A 88 -5.98 2.55 -8.34
C VAL A 88 -4.76 2.00 -9.07
N ASP A 89 -4.27 0.85 -8.66
CA ASP A 89 -3.21 0.18 -9.38
C ASP A 89 -3.75 -0.39 -10.70
N SER A 90 -3.01 -0.24 -11.78
CA SER A 90 -3.49 -0.49 -13.15
C SER A 90 -3.71 -1.97 -13.51
N ASP A 91 -3.33 -2.87 -12.63
CA ASP A 91 -3.58 -4.32 -12.72
C ASP A 91 -4.77 -4.79 -11.87
N ASP A 92 -5.42 -3.89 -11.13
CA ASP A 92 -6.56 -4.14 -10.25
C ASP A 92 -7.89 -3.67 -10.86
N TYR A 93 -9.01 -3.93 -10.19
CA TYR A 93 -10.32 -3.45 -10.62
C TYR A 93 -11.26 -3.15 -9.44
N LEU A 94 -12.32 -2.40 -9.70
CA LEU A 94 -13.23 -1.87 -8.69
C LEU A 94 -14.64 -2.47 -8.81
N ASP A 95 -15.32 -2.62 -7.66
CA ASP A 95 -16.78 -2.82 -7.65
C ASP A 95 -17.49 -1.58 -8.20
N PRO A 96 -18.53 -1.72 -9.03
CA PRO A 96 -19.21 -0.57 -9.65
C PRO A 96 -19.76 0.49 -8.69
N LYS A 97 -19.96 0.17 -7.42
CA LYS A 97 -20.50 1.08 -6.41
C LYS A 97 -19.41 1.65 -5.47
N MET A 98 -18.15 1.33 -5.69
CA MET A 98 -17.08 1.73 -4.75
C MET A 98 -17.03 3.23 -4.54
N VAL A 99 -16.88 4.01 -5.61
CA VAL A 99 -16.73 5.48 -5.50
C VAL A 99 -17.95 6.11 -4.85
N GLU A 100 -19.17 5.73 -5.30
CA GLU A 100 -20.41 6.23 -4.71
C GLU A 100 -20.49 5.96 -3.21
N LYS A 101 -20.26 4.72 -2.80
CA LYS A 101 -20.35 4.33 -1.37
C LYS A 101 -19.30 4.99 -0.50
N MET A 102 -18.11 5.20 -1.04
CA MET A 102 -17.05 5.91 -0.30
C MET A 102 -17.33 7.42 -0.18
N VAL A 103 -17.80 8.06 -1.23
CA VAL A 103 -18.20 9.49 -1.19
C VAL A 103 -19.41 9.68 -0.26
N ASP A 104 -20.46 8.85 -0.37
CA ASP A 104 -21.60 8.88 0.55
C ASP A 104 -21.14 8.76 2.01
N ARG A 105 -20.22 7.85 2.27
CA ARG A 105 -19.67 7.63 3.61
C ARG A 105 -18.87 8.84 4.09
N ALA A 106 -18.03 9.43 3.24
CA ALA A 106 -17.26 10.65 3.56
C ALA A 106 -18.19 11.79 3.98
N ILE A 107 -19.27 12.01 3.21
CA ILE A 107 -20.26 13.07 3.47
C ILE A 107 -21.01 12.78 4.78
N GLN A 108 -21.56 11.56 4.95
CA GLN A 108 -22.34 11.16 6.14
C GLN A 108 -21.57 11.30 7.43
N THR A 109 -20.26 10.99 7.40
CA THR A 109 -19.42 10.96 8.60
C THR A 109 -18.52 12.19 8.72
N LYS A 110 -18.51 13.07 7.72
CA LYS A 110 -17.58 14.20 7.61
C LYS A 110 -16.12 13.72 7.72
N SER A 111 -15.81 12.63 7.02
CA SER A 111 -14.48 12.02 7.06
C SER A 111 -13.62 12.52 5.91
N ASP A 112 -12.36 12.82 6.22
CA ASP A 112 -11.34 13.20 5.26
C ASP A 112 -10.79 11.98 4.52
N ILE A 113 -10.79 10.80 5.20
CA ILE A 113 -10.39 9.54 4.60
C ILE A 113 -11.49 8.49 4.82
N VAL A 114 -11.83 7.76 3.77
CA VAL A 114 -12.67 6.57 3.85
C VAL A 114 -11.87 5.38 3.33
N THR A 115 -11.73 4.31 4.11
CA THR A 115 -11.11 3.06 3.66
C THR A 115 -12.14 1.95 3.59
N CYS A 116 -12.00 1.06 2.60
CA CYS A 116 -12.84 -0.13 2.46
C CYS A 116 -12.01 -1.42 2.55
N GLY A 117 -12.71 -2.55 2.67
CA GLY A 117 -12.13 -3.87 2.48
C GLY A 117 -11.79 -4.13 1.01
N TYR A 118 -11.04 -5.19 0.76
CA TYR A 118 -10.65 -5.61 -0.57
C TYR A 118 -10.75 -7.14 -0.73
N CYS A 119 -10.79 -7.61 -1.97
CA CYS A 119 -10.69 -9.02 -2.29
C CYS A 119 -9.32 -9.31 -2.92
N ILE A 120 -8.66 -10.39 -2.50
CA ILE A 120 -7.48 -10.91 -3.20
C ILE A 120 -7.97 -11.84 -4.30
N GLU A 121 -7.69 -11.46 -5.54
CA GLU A 121 -8.02 -12.24 -6.72
C GLU A 121 -6.84 -13.12 -7.15
N TYR A 122 -6.99 -14.42 -7.04
CA TYR A 122 -5.92 -15.35 -7.38
C TYR A 122 -6.47 -16.61 -8.05
N LYS A 123 -6.08 -16.87 -9.30
CA LYS A 123 -6.45 -18.07 -10.09
C LYS A 123 -7.98 -18.37 -10.07
N GLY A 124 -8.80 -17.33 -10.19
CA GLY A 124 -10.26 -17.46 -10.20
C GLY A 124 -10.91 -17.58 -8.83
N LEU A 125 -10.13 -17.49 -7.75
CA LEU A 125 -10.62 -17.39 -6.38
C LEU A 125 -10.61 -15.93 -5.94
N SER A 126 -11.68 -15.51 -5.26
CA SER A 126 -11.80 -14.18 -4.65
C SER A 126 -11.86 -14.33 -3.12
N ILE A 127 -10.84 -13.86 -2.43
CA ILE A 127 -10.69 -14.02 -0.98
C ILE A 127 -10.88 -12.64 -0.33
N PRO A 128 -11.98 -12.42 0.43
CA PRO A 128 -12.22 -11.14 1.05
C PRO A 128 -11.27 -10.89 2.23
N VAL A 129 -10.71 -9.67 2.27
CA VAL A 129 -9.94 -9.11 3.38
C VAL A 129 -10.65 -7.85 3.84
N SER A 130 -11.33 -7.96 4.96
CA SER A 130 -12.22 -6.91 5.43
C SER A 130 -11.94 -6.54 6.88
N PRO A 131 -11.98 -5.23 7.22
CA PRO A 131 -12.12 -4.79 8.60
C PRO A 131 -13.43 -5.34 9.19
N MET A 132 -13.37 -5.89 10.38
CA MET A 132 -14.55 -6.56 10.97
C MET A 132 -15.73 -5.61 11.27
N ARG A 133 -15.50 -4.30 11.40
CA ARG A 133 -16.54 -3.35 11.82
C ARG A 133 -16.47 -2.02 11.07
N LYS A 134 -17.65 -1.51 10.73
CA LYS A 134 -17.83 -0.12 10.31
C LYS A 134 -17.58 0.81 11.50
N GLN A 135 -16.60 1.69 11.40
CA GLN A 135 -16.23 2.60 12.47
C GLN A 135 -15.74 3.95 11.93
N THR A 136 -15.67 4.93 12.81
CA THR A 136 -15.10 6.24 12.52
C THR A 136 -14.17 6.59 13.68
N MET A 137 -13.01 7.15 13.35
CA MET A 137 -11.98 7.49 14.33
C MET A 137 -11.26 8.78 13.93
N ASP A 138 -10.58 9.39 14.88
CA ASP A 138 -9.65 10.48 14.62
C ASP A 138 -8.32 9.99 14.06
N SER A 139 -7.48 10.92 13.64
CA SER A 139 -6.15 10.63 13.08
C SER A 139 -5.27 9.83 14.03
N LEU A 140 -5.19 10.20 15.30
CA LEU A 140 -4.35 9.51 16.28
C LEU A 140 -4.78 8.07 16.50
N SER A 141 -6.08 7.83 16.64
CA SER A 141 -6.64 6.47 16.75
C SER A 141 -6.39 5.64 15.49
N ALA A 142 -6.45 6.26 14.31
CA ALA A 142 -6.16 5.61 13.04
C ALA A 142 -4.66 5.25 12.92
N LEU A 143 -3.75 6.13 13.33
CA LEU A 143 -2.31 5.88 13.35
C LEU A 143 -1.93 4.77 14.34
N ARG A 144 -2.58 4.72 15.52
CA ARG A 144 -2.42 3.60 16.45
C ARG A 144 -2.92 2.28 15.86
N ALA A 145 -4.05 2.29 15.16
CA ALA A 145 -4.58 1.11 14.48
C ALA A 145 -3.65 0.66 13.33
N LEU A 146 -3.08 1.61 12.58
CA LEU A 146 -2.13 1.37 11.51
C LEU A 146 -0.84 0.70 12.04
N SER A 147 -0.24 1.22 13.12
CA SER A 147 0.96 0.66 13.72
C SER A 147 0.78 -0.79 14.19
N GLN A 148 -0.45 -1.20 14.48
CA GLN A 148 -0.81 -2.55 14.93
C GLN A 148 -1.42 -3.42 13.82
N ASN A 149 -1.46 -2.96 12.56
CA ASN A 149 -2.15 -3.64 11.45
C ASN A 149 -3.64 -3.97 11.75
N LYS A 150 -4.35 -3.08 12.45
CA LYS A 150 -5.73 -3.29 12.89
C LYS A 150 -6.74 -2.52 12.04
N GLY A 151 -7.18 -3.12 10.95
CA GLY A 151 -8.28 -2.60 10.12
C GLY A 151 -7.94 -1.41 9.23
N ILE A 152 -6.72 -0.89 9.30
CA ILE A 152 -6.15 0.11 8.42
C ILE A 152 -4.74 -0.34 8.01
N ASN A 153 -4.33 -0.03 6.79
CA ASN A 153 -3.05 -0.46 6.23
C ASN A 153 -2.38 0.68 5.45
N ASN A 154 -1.13 0.48 5.04
CA ASN A 154 -0.35 1.47 4.30
C ASN A 154 -0.65 1.51 2.79
N TYR A 155 -1.46 0.58 2.24
CA TYR A 155 -1.77 0.63 0.81
C TYR A 155 -2.43 1.94 0.43
N PRO A 156 -2.00 2.65 -0.64
CA PRO A 156 -2.65 3.90 -1.07
C PRO A 156 -4.01 3.64 -1.69
N TRP A 157 -4.21 2.47 -2.32
CA TRP A 157 -5.48 2.05 -2.90
C TRP A 157 -6.50 1.57 -1.84
N GLY A 158 -7.74 1.40 -2.25
CA GLY A 158 -8.84 1.04 -1.34
C GLY A 158 -9.19 2.16 -0.35
N LYS A 159 -8.73 3.38 -0.61
CA LYS A 159 -8.98 4.56 0.22
C LYS A 159 -9.36 5.77 -0.65
N LEU A 160 -10.39 6.48 -0.22
CA LEU A 160 -10.77 7.79 -0.73
C LEU A 160 -10.20 8.83 0.22
N TYR A 161 -9.40 9.75 -0.29
CA TYR A 161 -8.72 10.80 0.48
C TYR A 161 -9.26 12.17 0.08
N ALA A 162 -9.64 13.03 1.02
CA ALA A 162 -9.77 14.45 0.72
C ALA A 162 -8.44 14.99 0.20
N ALA A 163 -8.46 15.87 -0.81
CA ALA A 163 -7.24 16.42 -1.42
C ALA A 163 -6.30 17.06 -0.39
N SER A 164 -6.85 17.64 0.68
CA SER A 164 -6.10 18.24 1.78
C SER A 164 -5.19 17.25 2.51
N CYS A 165 -5.49 15.95 2.49
CA CYS A 165 -4.67 14.92 3.12
C CYS A 165 -3.28 14.80 2.48
N PHE A 166 -3.15 15.14 1.19
CA PHE A 166 -1.89 15.15 0.46
C PHE A 166 -1.20 16.52 0.40
N LYS A 167 -1.67 17.51 1.18
CA LYS A 167 -0.96 18.78 1.29
C LYS A 167 0.43 18.57 1.90
N ASN A 168 1.49 18.90 1.14
CA ASN A 168 2.89 18.68 1.51
C ASN A 168 3.24 17.19 1.78
N VAL A 169 2.51 16.26 1.19
CA VAL A 169 2.78 14.83 1.27
C VAL A 169 3.11 14.33 -0.13
N LEU A 170 4.32 13.79 -0.28
CA LEU A 170 4.80 13.18 -1.52
C LEU A 170 5.32 11.77 -1.22
N PHE A 171 5.24 10.91 -2.22
CA PHE A 171 5.92 9.62 -2.22
C PHE A 171 7.42 9.82 -2.40
N PRO A 172 8.30 9.11 -1.65
CA PRO A 172 9.75 9.31 -1.71
C PRO A 172 10.35 8.69 -2.98
N ASP A 173 11.02 9.49 -3.82
CA ASP A 173 11.58 9.04 -5.10
C ASP A 173 12.77 8.09 -4.97
N GLU A 174 13.49 8.15 -3.85
CA GLU A 174 14.72 7.37 -3.63
C GLU A 174 14.49 5.93 -3.16
N LYS A 175 13.23 5.53 -2.92
CA LYS A 175 12.90 4.23 -2.33
C LYS A 175 12.60 3.19 -3.43
N LYS A 176 13.19 2.00 -3.27
CA LYS A 176 12.99 0.88 -4.21
C LYS A 176 11.76 0.02 -3.90
N GLY A 177 11.02 0.35 -2.86
CA GLY A 177 9.82 -0.34 -2.43
C GLY A 177 9.28 0.26 -1.14
N PHE A 178 8.04 -0.12 -0.75
CA PHE A 178 7.36 0.34 0.47
C PHE A 178 7.17 1.87 0.54
N GLU A 179 7.15 2.55 -0.60
CA GLU A 179 6.90 3.99 -0.72
C GLU A 179 5.54 4.38 -0.10
N ASP A 180 4.60 3.46 -0.13
CA ASP A 180 3.30 3.56 0.52
C ASP A 180 3.43 3.66 2.05
N THR A 181 4.27 2.84 2.67
CA THR A 181 4.53 2.85 4.11
C THR A 181 5.22 4.14 4.56
N TYR A 182 6.06 4.73 3.70
CA TYR A 182 6.66 6.05 3.94
C TYR A 182 5.68 7.22 3.79
N THR A 183 4.51 7.01 3.16
CA THR A 183 3.63 8.10 2.71
C THR A 183 2.25 8.10 3.33
N VAL A 184 1.53 6.96 3.30
CA VAL A 184 0.10 6.91 3.66
C VAL A 184 -0.17 7.38 5.09
N PHE A 185 0.72 7.08 6.04
CA PHE A 185 0.56 7.54 7.42
C PHE A 185 0.61 9.07 7.56
N LYS A 186 1.34 9.77 6.66
CA LYS A 186 1.39 11.24 6.62
C LYS A 186 0.06 11.83 6.14
N ALA A 187 -0.57 11.17 5.16
CA ALA A 187 -1.92 11.54 4.72
C ALA A 187 -2.97 11.29 5.83
N ILE A 188 -2.81 10.21 6.61
CA ILE A 188 -3.65 9.94 7.80
C ILE A 188 -3.41 10.99 8.88
N TYR A 189 -2.17 11.41 9.09
CA TYR A 189 -1.82 12.48 10.05
C TYR A 189 -2.50 13.82 9.69
N ASN A 190 -2.56 14.15 8.39
CA ASN A 190 -3.22 15.37 7.92
C ASN A 190 -4.76 15.32 7.98
N ALA A 191 -5.35 14.13 8.18
CA ALA A 191 -6.79 13.98 8.29
C ALA A 191 -7.30 14.27 9.71
N ASN A 192 -8.50 14.83 9.84
CA ASN A 192 -9.17 14.98 11.14
C ASN A 192 -9.98 13.74 11.49
N ARG A 193 -10.59 13.12 10.47
CA ARG A 193 -11.52 12.00 10.66
C ARG A 193 -11.36 10.94 9.58
N ILE A 194 -11.26 9.69 10.00
CA ILE A 194 -11.13 8.52 9.14
C ILE A 194 -12.33 7.60 9.35
N SER A 195 -12.93 7.11 8.27
CA SER A 195 -14.02 6.14 8.31
C SER A 195 -13.62 4.82 7.67
N ILE A 196 -13.95 3.72 8.34
CA ILE A 196 -13.71 2.37 7.87
C ILE A 196 -15.03 1.74 7.43
N MET A 197 -15.05 1.10 6.27
CA MET A 197 -16.14 0.32 5.72
C MET A 197 -15.74 -1.16 5.60
N PRO A 198 -16.56 -2.12 6.07
CA PRO A 198 -16.22 -3.53 6.00
C PRO A 198 -16.38 -4.15 4.60
N ASN A 199 -17.04 -3.44 3.68
CA ASN A 199 -17.33 -3.94 2.35
C ASN A 199 -16.06 -4.05 1.50
N CYS A 200 -15.89 -5.15 0.78
CA CYS A 200 -14.79 -5.36 -0.15
C CYS A 200 -15.20 -4.79 -1.52
N TYR A 201 -14.73 -3.59 -1.80
CA TYR A 201 -15.02 -2.89 -3.07
C TYR A 201 -13.82 -2.81 -4.01
N TYR A 202 -12.62 -3.08 -3.51
CA TYR A 202 -11.38 -3.10 -4.28
C TYR A 202 -10.96 -4.55 -4.56
N HIS A 203 -10.58 -4.87 -5.78
CA HIS A 203 -10.14 -6.20 -6.19
C HIS A 203 -8.66 -6.18 -6.53
N TYR A 204 -7.84 -6.63 -5.58
CA TYR A 204 -6.40 -6.76 -5.73
C TYR A 204 -6.06 -8.04 -6.50
N VAL A 205 -5.50 -7.91 -7.70
CA VAL A 205 -5.17 -9.03 -8.58
C VAL A 205 -3.75 -9.53 -8.32
N LYS A 206 -3.63 -10.68 -7.69
CA LYS A 206 -2.32 -11.33 -7.50
C LYS A 206 -1.87 -12.00 -8.78
N ARG A 207 -0.79 -11.50 -9.39
CA ARG A 207 -0.23 -11.98 -10.65
C ARG A 207 1.27 -12.23 -10.57
N PRO A 208 1.82 -13.16 -11.40
CA PRO A 208 3.26 -13.33 -11.55
C PRO A 208 3.92 -12.05 -12.09
N GLY A 209 5.11 -11.74 -11.59
CA GLY A 209 5.86 -10.55 -12.01
C GLY A 209 5.34 -9.23 -11.45
N SER A 210 4.46 -9.25 -10.44
CA SER A 210 4.15 -8.05 -9.64
C SER A 210 5.34 -7.66 -8.77
N LEU A 211 5.42 -6.40 -8.34
CA LEU A 211 6.47 -5.90 -7.45
C LEU A 211 6.60 -6.70 -6.14
N THR A 212 5.52 -7.37 -5.73
CA THR A 212 5.45 -8.18 -4.50
C THR A 212 5.66 -9.67 -4.73
N ASP A 213 5.85 -10.12 -5.98
CA ASP A 213 5.96 -11.56 -6.29
C ASP A 213 7.32 -12.15 -5.86
N HIS A 214 8.39 -11.40 -6.07
CA HIS A 214 9.75 -11.78 -5.66
C HIS A 214 10.47 -10.58 -5.04
N MET A 215 10.54 -10.60 -3.72
CA MET A 215 11.22 -9.56 -2.96
C MET A 215 12.71 -9.92 -2.82
N ASP A 216 13.59 -9.03 -3.28
CA ASP A 216 15.02 -9.18 -3.05
C ASP A 216 15.39 -8.75 -1.61
N ILE A 217 16.65 -8.98 -1.23
CA ILE A 217 17.10 -8.67 0.14
C ILE A 217 17.10 -7.17 0.44
N VAL A 218 17.34 -6.33 -0.56
CA VAL A 218 17.32 -4.87 -0.41
C VAL A 218 15.90 -4.41 -0.11
N GLN A 219 14.92 -4.91 -0.88
CA GLN A 219 13.50 -4.63 -0.65
C GLN A 219 13.02 -5.15 0.73
N ALA A 220 13.50 -6.34 1.16
CA ALA A 220 13.15 -6.89 2.46
C ALA A 220 13.66 -6.01 3.62
N TYR A 221 14.88 -5.47 3.51
CA TYR A 221 15.40 -4.49 4.49
C TYR A 221 14.72 -3.13 4.37
N GLU A 222 14.34 -2.70 3.16
CA GLU A 222 13.58 -1.47 2.95
C GLU A 222 12.19 -1.52 3.61
N MET A 223 11.53 -2.71 3.61
CA MET A 223 10.29 -2.92 4.36
C MET A 223 10.46 -2.58 5.85
N ARG A 224 11.53 -3.04 6.47
CA ARG A 224 11.81 -2.74 7.88
C ARG A 224 12.13 -1.26 8.09
N ALA A 225 13.01 -0.70 7.25
CA ALA A 225 13.38 0.71 7.32
C ALA A 225 12.17 1.64 7.18
N ALA A 226 11.18 1.25 6.36
CA ALA A 226 9.94 2.00 6.22
C ALA A 226 9.11 2.01 7.53
N TYR A 227 9.03 0.89 8.24
CA TYR A 227 8.36 0.86 9.55
C TYR A 227 9.14 1.60 10.64
N GLU A 228 10.47 1.48 10.67
CA GLU A 228 11.33 2.25 11.58
C GLU A 228 11.17 3.77 11.36
N TYR A 229 11.13 4.20 10.10
CA TYR A 229 10.88 5.59 9.75
C TYR A 229 9.49 6.06 10.20
N GLN A 230 8.45 5.25 9.95
CA GLN A 230 7.09 5.55 10.36
C GLN A 230 6.98 5.67 11.88
N GLU A 231 7.56 4.74 12.63
CA GLU A 231 7.61 4.77 14.10
C GLU A 231 8.31 6.02 14.61
N LEU A 232 9.49 6.34 14.06
CA LEU A 232 10.25 7.55 14.43
C LEU A 232 9.43 8.81 14.23
N CYS A 233 8.77 8.97 13.07
CA CYS A 233 7.92 10.12 12.81
C CYS A 233 6.76 10.22 13.80
N LEU A 234 6.08 9.11 14.09
CA LEU A 234 4.94 9.10 15.02
C LEU A 234 5.36 9.45 16.45
N HIS A 235 6.50 8.97 16.92
CA HIS A 235 7.05 9.38 18.23
C HIS A 235 7.46 10.85 18.28
N GLN A 236 7.96 11.41 17.17
CA GLN A 236 8.24 12.84 17.09
C GLN A 236 6.97 13.71 17.11
N TRP A 237 5.91 13.27 16.41
CA TRP A 237 4.66 14.03 16.32
C TRP A 237 3.78 13.89 17.57
N PHE A 238 3.89 12.76 18.27
CA PHE A 238 3.09 12.42 19.43
C PHE A 238 3.97 11.82 20.54
N PRO A 239 4.85 12.61 21.18
CA PRO A 239 5.85 12.10 22.13
C PRO A 239 5.27 11.42 23.37
N GLU A 240 4.03 11.77 23.76
CA GLU A 240 3.34 11.19 24.92
C GLU A 240 2.56 9.90 24.57
N GLU A 241 2.58 9.49 23.26
CA GLU A 241 1.79 8.39 22.77
C GLU A 241 2.60 7.14 22.52
N ASN A 242 1.97 5.98 22.72
CA ASN A 242 2.59 4.69 22.44
C ASN A 242 2.09 4.12 21.10
N PHE A 243 3.02 3.85 20.21
CA PHE A 243 2.79 3.13 18.96
C PHE A 243 3.51 1.77 19.05
N TYR A 244 2.89 0.73 18.51
CA TYR A 244 3.39 -0.64 18.66
C TYR A 244 3.69 -1.23 17.30
N TYR A 245 4.97 -1.35 16.95
CA TYR A 245 5.44 -1.85 15.66
C TYR A 245 5.99 -3.28 15.74
N ASP A 246 5.96 -3.93 16.91
CA ASP A 246 6.59 -5.24 17.14
C ASP A 246 6.14 -6.30 16.14
N ILE A 247 4.86 -6.32 15.76
CA ILE A 247 4.35 -7.25 14.75
C ILE A 247 4.84 -6.91 13.34
N ASN A 248 5.04 -5.63 13.02
CA ASN A 248 5.58 -5.18 11.74
C ASN A 248 7.06 -5.54 11.63
N PHE A 249 7.83 -5.34 12.69
CA PHE A 249 9.24 -5.72 12.77
C PHE A 249 9.41 -7.24 12.71
N TYR A 250 8.56 -7.99 13.42
CA TYR A 250 8.51 -9.44 13.29
C TYR A 250 8.26 -9.87 11.83
N ASN A 251 7.25 -9.31 11.18
CA ASN A 251 6.91 -9.67 9.80
C ASN A 251 8.06 -9.33 8.83
N SER A 252 8.69 -8.17 8.97
CA SER A 252 9.83 -7.78 8.14
C SER A 252 11.03 -8.71 8.36
N ASP A 253 11.33 -9.09 9.60
CA ASP A 253 12.39 -10.06 9.90
C ASP A 253 12.11 -11.43 9.32
N MET A 254 10.84 -11.89 9.35
CA MET A 254 10.45 -13.15 8.73
C MET A 254 10.64 -13.12 7.20
N VAL A 255 10.34 -12.00 6.55
CA VAL A 255 10.58 -11.81 5.12
C VAL A 255 12.07 -11.82 4.82
N ILE A 256 12.89 -11.11 5.62
CA ILE A 256 14.35 -11.10 5.47
C ILE A 256 14.92 -12.53 5.62
N LEU A 257 14.55 -13.26 6.66
CA LEU A 257 15.00 -14.63 6.89
C LEU A 257 14.57 -15.56 5.75
N TYR A 258 13.32 -15.45 5.29
CA TYR A 258 12.82 -16.20 4.14
C TYR A 258 13.67 -15.93 2.89
N THR A 259 13.88 -14.66 2.55
CA THR A 259 14.67 -14.25 1.38
C THR A 259 16.09 -14.79 1.47
N LEU A 260 16.75 -14.67 2.62
CA LEU A 260 18.09 -15.21 2.83
C LEU A 260 18.12 -16.74 2.69
N ILE A 261 17.19 -17.43 3.31
CA ILE A 261 17.17 -18.91 3.30
C ILE A 261 16.92 -19.48 1.90
N PHE A 262 16.04 -18.87 1.12
CA PHE A 262 15.66 -19.46 -0.17
C PHE A 262 16.46 -18.95 -1.37
N PHE A 263 16.99 -17.74 -1.32
CA PHE A 263 17.63 -17.10 -2.48
C PHE A 263 19.14 -16.86 -2.34
N TYR A 264 19.74 -17.08 -1.15
CA TYR A 264 21.16 -16.89 -0.93
C TYR A 264 21.86 -18.17 -0.54
N SER A 265 23.16 -18.32 -0.90
CA SER A 265 23.99 -19.45 -0.53
C SER A 265 24.96 -19.05 0.57
N ARG A 266 25.63 -20.06 1.17
CA ARG A 266 26.69 -19.82 2.18
C ARG A 266 27.88 -19.05 1.60
N LYS A 267 28.13 -19.16 0.30
CA LYS A 267 29.21 -18.45 -0.40
C LYS A 267 28.97 -16.94 -0.48
N ASP A 268 27.73 -16.53 -0.45
CA ASP A 268 27.33 -15.10 -0.52
C ASP A 268 27.58 -14.37 0.81
N GLN A 269 27.92 -15.10 1.88
CA GLN A 269 28.18 -14.57 3.24
C GLN A 269 27.15 -13.50 3.67
N PRO A 270 25.84 -13.78 3.59
CA PRO A 270 24.83 -12.78 3.88
C PRO A 270 24.92 -12.36 5.35
N VAL A 271 24.73 -11.05 5.59
CA VAL A 271 24.65 -10.50 6.93
C VAL A 271 23.17 -10.36 7.30
N TYR A 272 22.80 -10.88 8.46
CA TYR A 272 21.47 -10.68 9.02
C TYR A 272 21.55 -9.85 10.29
N VAL A 273 20.84 -8.73 10.28
CA VAL A 273 20.69 -7.86 11.45
C VAL A 273 19.23 -7.95 11.90
N PRO A 274 18.93 -8.58 13.04
CA PRO A 274 17.57 -8.70 13.55
C PRO A 274 17.01 -7.33 13.95
N ALA A 275 15.67 -7.16 13.81
CA ALA A 275 14.98 -6.01 14.39
C ALA A 275 14.96 -6.10 15.93
N VAL A 276 14.84 -4.93 16.57
CA VAL A 276 14.57 -4.86 18.01
C VAL A 276 13.06 -5.05 18.20
N ILE A 277 12.68 -6.10 18.90
CA ILE A 277 11.27 -6.52 19.09
C ILE A 277 11.01 -6.71 20.58
N ASP A 278 9.96 -6.10 21.10
CA ASP A 278 9.44 -6.43 22.43
C ASP A 278 8.68 -7.77 22.36
N TRP A 279 9.39 -8.84 22.64
CA TRP A 279 8.85 -10.20 22.59
C TRP A 279 7.70 -10.45 23.56
N SER A 280 7.50 -9.63 24.60
CA SER A 280 6.35 -9.76 25.50
C SER A 280 5.02 -9.53 24.76
N LYS A 281 5.01 -8.71 23.72
CA LYS A 281 3.86 -8.34 22.90
C LYS A 281 3.58 -9.31 21.75
N ILE A 282 4.49 -10.24 21.47
CA ILE A 282 4.38 -11.21 20.37
C ILE A 282 3.77 -12.52 20.86
N ASN A 283 2.80 -13.06 20.11
CA ASN A 283 2.17 -14.34 20.41
C ASN A 283 3.19 -15.48 20.41
N ILE A 284 2.98 -16.49 21.28
CA ILE A 284 3.89 -17.62 21.46
C ILE A 284 4.13 -18.41 20.14
N PHE A 285 3.12 -18.55 19.30
CA PHE A 285 3.27 -19.25 18.01
C PHE A 285 4.21 -18.52 17.07
N TYR A 286 4.14 -17.20 17.03
CA TYR A 286 5.09 -16.37 16.26
C TYR A 286 6.51 -16.47 16.80
N LYS A 287 6.68 -16.48 18.12
CA LYS A 287 8.01 -16.70 18.77
C LYS A 287 8.62 -18.03 18.35
N ILE A 288 7.82 -19.11 18.38
CA ILE A 288 8.26 -20.44 17.94
C ILE A 288 8.65 -20.41 16.46
N GLY A 289 7.79 -19.86 15.60
CA GLY A 289 8.07 -19.72 14.17
C GLY A 289 9.39 -18.98 13.91
N TYR A 290 9.60 -17.84 14.54
CA TYR A 290 10.83 -17.06 14.40
C TYR A 290 12.07 -17.84 14.84
N ARG A 291 12.01 -18.57 15.96
CA ARG A 291 13.11 -19.43 16.45
C ARG A 291 13.45 -20.53 15.44
N VAL A 292 12.46 -21.17 14.86
CA VAL A 292 12.65 -22.21 13.82
C VAL A 292 13.36 -21.64 12.59
N TRP A 293 12.89 -20.50 12.07
CA TRP A 293 13.49 -19.88 10.89
C TRP A 293 14.93 -19.40 11.15
N ARG A 294 15.20 -18.81 12.31
CA ARG A 294 16.56 -18.45 12.72
C ARG A 294 17.47 -19.67 12.84
N PHE A 295 16.97 -20.76 13.42
CA PHE A 295 17.73 -22.01 13.53
C PHE A 295 18.10 -22.57 12.14
N ILE A 296 17.16 -22.60 11.19
CA ILE A 296 17.40 -23.01 9.79
C ILE A 296 18.47 -22.11 9.15
N ALA A 297 18.38 -20.82 9.31
CA ALA A 297 19.36 -19.86 8.79
C ALA A 297 20.75 -20.09 9.41
N CYS A 298 20.85 -20.33 10.71
CA CYS A 298 22.11 -20.64 11.39
C CYS A 298 22.77 -21.92 10.86
N ILE A 299 21.98 -22.99 10.62
CA ILE A 299 22.50 -24.21 10.01
C ILE A 299 23.01 -23.92 8.60
N LYS A 300 22.20 -23.22 7.79
CA LYS A 300 22.53 -22.92 6.40
C LYS A 300 23.79 -22.06 6.27
N PHE A 301 23.93 -21.00 7.06
CA PHE A 301 24.99 -20.00 6.92
C PHE A 301 26.14 -20.17 7.92
N GLY A 302 25.99 -21.00 8.92
CA GLY A 302 26.99 -21.20 9.98
C GLY A 302 27.03 -20.02 10.97
N TRP A 303 25.94 -19.30 11.13
CA TRP A 303 25.84 -18.21 12.09
C TRP A 303 25.79 -18.72 13.52
N SER A 304 26.38 -17.97 14.46
CA SER A 304 26.24 -18.26 15.88
C SER A 304 24.86 -17.85 16.37
N LEU A 305 24.20 -18.76 17.11
CA LEU A 305 22.92 -18.51 17.81
C LEU A 305 23.16 -17.66 19.08
N LYS A 306 23.83 -16.52 18.97
CA LYS A 306 23.80 -15.59 20.10
C LYS A 306 22.41 -14.96 20.15
N TRP A 307 21.61 -15.42 21.11
CA TRP A 307 20.36 -14.79 21.48
C TRP A 307 20.71 -13.50 22.18
N GLN A 308 20.46 -12.36 21.57
CA GLN A 308 20.29 -11.14 22.35
C GLN A 308 18.88 -11.23 22.95
N GLU A 309 18.78 -11.80 24.14
CA GLU A 309 17.68 -11.55 25.05
C GLU A 309 17.95 -10.18 25.65
N ASN A 310 17.25 -9.16 25.16
CA ASN A 310 17.06 -7.89 25.85
C ASN A 310 15.64 -7.85 26.42
#